data_d70c7f18140c26e2c620b3775c6fe394
#
_entry.id   d70c7f18140c26e2c620b3775c6fe394
#
_cell.length_a   1.000
_cell.length_b   1.000
_cell.length_c   1.000
_cell.angle_alpha   90.00
_cell.angle_beta   90.00
_cell.angle_gamma   90.00
#
_symmetry.space_group_name_H-M   'P 1'
#
loop_
_entity.id
_entity.type
_entity.pdbx_description
1 polymer ?
#
loop_
_entity_poly.entity_id
_entity_poly.type
_entity_poly.pdbx_seq_one_letter_code
_entity_poly.pdbx_strand_id
1 'polypeptide(L)'
;SVVTDKDIKQLTTFFKYAQQIHKAAESSYFDKGLDTMSEIIRYHGPFSALKKYDYFHTMQQAIDKRVNNPYLRKMLGYFIKYVGSSSYDAPAVLSLLPQMQHDEGLWYVDGGIHKLAEAMEQLARELGVDIHFDACVKRINYNSENEVIGITLANNKDIYADYIISNMEVIP
;
A
#
# COMPACT_ATOMS: atom_id res chain seq x y z
N SER A 1 15.24 -23.63 24.26
CA SER A 1 14.45 -22.48 23.78
C SER A 1 14.90 -22.14 22.38
N VAL A 2 13.97 -21.94 21.46
CA VAL A 2 14.24 -21.65 20.04
C VAL A 2 14.76 -20.21 19.87
N VAL A 3 14.48 -19.35 20.83
CA VAL A 3 14.87 -17.93 20.86
C VAL A 3 15.66 -17.63 22.13
N THR A 4 16.76 -16.90 21.99
CA THR A 4 17.68 -16.51 23.06
C THR A 4 17.59 -14.99 23.33
N ASP A 5 18.16 -14.54 24.47
CA ASP A 5 18.28 -13.09 24.75
C ASP A 5 19.08 -12.32 23.69
N LYS A 6 20.03 -13.00 23.05
CA LYS A 6 20.77 -12.44 21.91
C LYS A 6 19.85 -12.21 20.72
N ASP A 7 18.95 -13.15 20.44
CA ASP A 7 17.98 -13.03 19.33
C ASP A 7 17.00 -11.87 19.57
N ILE A 8 16.56 -11.68 20.82
CA ILE A 8 15.69 -10.56 21.20
C ILE A 8 16.37 -9.21 20.94
N LYS A 9 17.66 -9.09 21.31
CA LYS A 9 18.45 -7.87 21.02
C LYS A 9 18.60 -7.62 19.52
N GLN A 10 18.79 -8.69 18.74
CA GLN A 10 18.89 -8.59 17.27
C GLN A 10 17.57 -8.19 16.64
N LEU A 11 16.45 -8.76 17.07
CA LEU A 11 15.11 -8.33 16.64
C LEU A 11 14.86 -6.86 16.98
N THR A 12 15.17 -6.42 18.19
CA THR A 12 15.04 -5.01 18.58
C THR A 12 15.87 -4.09 17.66
N THR A 13 17.06 -4.54 17.27
CA THR A 13 17.92 -3.78 16.32
C THR A 13 17.30 -3.72 14.93
N PHE A 14 16.71 -4.82 14.46
CA PHE A 14 15.99 -4.86 13.18
C PHE A 14 14.76 -3.94 13.20
N PHE A 15 13.94 -4.00 14.24
CA PHE A 15 12.75 -3.14 14.34
C PHE A 15 13.10 -1.65 14.46
N LYS A 16 14.16 -1.28 15.17
CA LYS A 16 14.66 0.11 15.18
C LYS A 16 15.07 0.59 13.77
N TYR A 17 15.71 -0.26 13.00
CA TYR A 17 16.06 0.04 11.61
C TYR A 17 14.81 0.18 10.74
N ALA A 18 13.87 -0.76 10.83
CA ALA A 18 12.61 -0.74 10.09
C ALA A 18 11.76 0.50 10.46
N GLN A 19 11.74 0.92 11.73
CA GLN A 19 11.06 2.12 12.19
C GLN A 19 11.65 3.40 11.58
N GLN A 20 12.98 3.47 11.39
CA GLN A 20 13.59 4.62 10.73
C GLN A 20 13.14 4.74 9.26
N ILE A 21 13.02 3.61 8.58
CA ILE A 21 12.52 3.56 7.20
C ILE A 21 11.03 3.94 7.19
N HIS A 22 10.22 3.38 8.09
CA HIS A 22 8.79 3.67 8.18
C HIS A 22 8.53 5.17 8.37
N LYS A 23 9.17 5.81 9.34
CA LYS A 23 9.07 7.26 9.57
C LYS A 23 9.49 8.11 8.37
N ALA A 24 10.49 7.65 7.63
CA ALA A 24 10.89 8.36 6.41
C ALA A 24 9.85 8.21 5.29
N ALA A 25 9.28 7.01 5.12
CA ALA A 25 8.21 6.75 4.16
C ALA A 25 6.91 7.47 4.53
N GLU A 26 6.55 7.48 5.82
CA GLU A 26 5.37 8.18 6.34
C GLU A 26 5.41 9.66 5.96
N SER A 27 6.47 10.36 6.31
CA SER A 27 6.61 11.81 6.08
C SER A 27 6.73 12.23 4.61
N SER A 28 6.98 11.30 3.70
CA SER A 28 7.18 11.60 2.28
C SER A 28 6.17 10.90 1.39
N TYR A 29 6.18 9.57 1.36
CA TYR A 29 5.33 8.80 0.47
C TYR A 29 3.86 8.83 0.92
N PHE A 30 3.58 8.51 2.19
CA PHE A 30 2.20 8.43 2.68
C PHE A 30 1.56 9.81 2.88
N ASP A 31 2.26 10.75 3.52
CA ASP A 31 1.67 12.09 3.82
C ASP A 31 1.65 13.01 2.60
N LYS A 32 2.64 12.90 1.70
CA LYS A 32 2.84 13.86 0.60
C LYS A 32 2.71 13.27 -0.79
N GLY A 33 2.55 11.95 -0.90
CA GLY A 33 2.45 11.28 -2.20
C GLY A 33 3.72 11.39 -3.05
N LEU A 34 4.90 11.54 -2.42
CA LEU A 34 6.18 11.63 -3.14
C LEU A 34 6.60 10.21 -3.57
N ASP A 35 6.41 9.88 -4.82
CA ASP A 35 6.65 8.54 -5.37
C ASP A 35 7.88 8.46 -6.29
N THR A 36 8.39 9.59 -6.75
CA THR A 36 9.59 9.65 -7.57
C THR A 36 10.87 9.87 -6.74
N MET A 37 11.97 9.26 -7.20
CA MET A 37 13.27 9.43 -6.57
C MET A 37 13.71 10.91 -6.50
N SER A 38 13.40 11.69 -7.53
CA SER A 38 13.74 13.11 -7.58
C SER A 38 13.02 13.93 -6.52
N GLU A 39 11.75 13.64 -6.26
CA GLU A 39 10.96 14.29 -5.22
C GLU A 39 11.44 13.92 -3.82
N ILE A 40 11.69 12.63 -3.59
CA ILE A 40 12.23 12.12 -2.32
C ILE A 40 13.60 12.75 -2.02
N ILE A 41 14.50 12.84 -3.02
CA ILE A 41 15.80 13.48 -2.87
C ILE A 41 15.65 14.98 -2.60
N ARG A 42 14.73 15.66 -3.29
CA ARG A 42 14.47 17.08 -3.06
C ARG A 42 13.94 17.37 -1.66
N TYR A 43 13.08 16.48 -1.15
CA TYR A 43 12.46 16.63 0.17
C TYR A 43 13.42 16.32 1.33
N HIS A 44 14.14 15.20 1.25
CA HIS A 44 15.04 14.74 2.32
C HIS A 44 16.50 15.18 2.17
N GLY A 45 16.88 15.67 0.99
CA GLY A 45 18.26 15.85 0.58
C GLY A 45 18.94 14.55 0.13
N PRO A 46 19.96 14.62 -0.75
CA PRO A 46 20.52 13.43 -1.42
C PRO A 46 21.14 12.41 -0.44
N PHE A 47 21.94 12.87 0.51
CA PHE A 47 22.58 11.98 1.49
C PHE A 47 21.59 11.38 2.49
N SER A 48 20.59 12.15 2.90
CA SER A 48 19.56 11.71 3.83
C SER A 48 18.62 10.69 3.20
N ALA A 49 18.20 10.90 1.97
CA ALA A 49 17.36 9.97 1.22
C ALA A 49 18.05 8.60 1.07
N LEU A 50 19.31 8.59 0.57
CA LEU A 50 20.07 7.36 0.39
C LEU A 50 20.25 6.56 1.68
N LYS A 51 20.52 7.26 2.80
CA LYS A 51 20.72 6.61 4.10
C LYS A 51 19.43 6.09 4.73
N LYS A 52 18.32 6.81 4.58
CA LYS A 52 17.05 6.49 5.23
C LYS A 52 16.32 5.33 4.58
N TYR A 53 16.39 5.20 3.25
CA TYR A 53 15.63 4.20 2.50
C TYR A 53 16.38 2.92 2.16
N ASP A 54 17.68 2.85 2.43
CA ASP A 54 18.52 1.66 2.20
C ASP A 54 18.36 1.08 0.78
N TYR A 55 18.50 1.91 -0.24
CA TYR A 55 18.26 1.56 -1.65
C TYR A 55 19.18 0.47 -2.23
N PHE A 56 20.33 0.21 -1.59
CA PHE A 56 21.36 -0.66 -2.14
C PHE A 56 21.28 -2.12 -1.66
N HIS A 57 20.36 -2.40 -0.75
CA HIS A 57 20.17 -3.75 -0.21
C HIS A 57 18.82 -4.32 -0.54
N THR A 58 18.75 -5.65 -0.60
CA THR A 58 17.47 -6.36 -0.56
C THR A 58 16.96 -6.46 0.87
N MET A 59 15.66 -6.73 1.03
CA MET A 59 15.07 -6.98 2.34
C MET A 59 15.77 -8.14 3.06
N GLN A 60 16.13 -9.21 2.34
CA GLN A 60 16.87 -10.33 2.92
C GLN A 60 18.24 -9.92 3.42
N GLN A 61 19.01 -9.13 2.66
CA GLN A 61 20.31 -8.63 3.09
C GLN A 61 20.20 -7.73 4.33
N ALA A 62 19.16 -6.91 4.40
CA ALA A 62 18.89 -6.07 5.57
C ALA A 62 18.56 -6.88 6.83
N ILE A 63 17.80 -8.00 6.67
CA ILE A 63 17.51 -8.95 7.74
C ILE A 63 18.78 -9.68 8.16
N ASP A 64 19.52 -10.26 7.21
CA ASP A 64 20.72 -11.09 7.47
C ASP A 64 21.83 -10.32 8.19
N LYS A 65 21.96 -9.04 7.90
CA LYS A 65 22.92 -8.14 8.55
C LYS A 65 22.62 -7.93 10.05
N ARG A 66 21.38 -8.12 10.48
CA ARG A 66 20.91 -7.78 11.83
C ARG A 66 20.48 -8.97 12.66
N VAL A 67 19.99 -10.02 12.03
CA VAL A 67 19.42 -11.19 12.70
C VAL A 67 20.16 -12.46 12.26
N ASN A 68 20.66 -13.25 13.21
CA ASN A 68 21.42 -14.47 12.92
C ASN A 68 20.56 -15.73 12.94
N ASN A 69 19.52 -15.75 13.77
CA ASN A 69 18.65 -16.90 13.94
C ASN A 69 17.87 -17.20 12.63
N PRO A 70 18.00 -18.39 12.03
CA PRO A 70 17.41 -18.70 10.73
C PRO A 70 15.88 -18.72 10.76
N TYR A 71 15.27 -19.07 11.89
CA TYR A 71 13.80 -19.04 12.02
C TYR A 71 13.27 -17.63 12.04
N LEU A 72 13.94 -16.73 12.75
CA LEU A 72 13.56 -15.32 12.79
C LEU A 72 13.79 -14.61 11.44
N ARG A 73 14.85 -14.98 10.70
CA ARG A 73 15.05 -14.50 9.32
C ARG A 73 13.89 -14.89 8.40
N LYS A 74 13.45 -16.16 8.46
CA LYS A 74 12.32 -16.66 7.68
C LYS A 74 11.02 -15.95 8.07
N MET A 75 10.80 -15.75 9.37
CA MET A 75 9.62 -15.04 9.88
C MET A 75 9.57 -13.59 9.37
N LEU A 76 10.68 -12.86 9.46
CA LEU A 76 10.74 -11.47 8.98
C LEU A 76 10.61 -11.39 7.45
N GLY A 77 11.26 -12.29 6.71
CA GLY A 77 11.16 -12.36 5.25
C GLY A 77 9.77 -12.75 4.73
N TYR A 78 8.93 -13.36 5.58
CA TYR A 78 7.57 -13.74 5.21
C TYR A 78 6.67 -12.53 4.91
N PHE A 79 6.90 -11.38 5.56
CA PHE A 79 6.08 -10.19 5.39
C PHE A 79 6.05 -9.64 3.96
N ILE A 80 7.06 -9.95 3.15
CA ILE A 80 7.10 -9.54 1.74
C ILE A 80 5.97 -10.15 0.89
N LYS A 81 5.30 -11.18 1.37
CA LYS A 81 4.14 -11.79 0.71
C LYS A 81 2.97 -10.83 0.53
N TYR A 82 2.85 -9.81 1.37
CA TYR A 82 1.84 -8.74 1.18
C TYR A 82 1.99 -8.03 -0.16
N VAL A 83 3.22 -7.96 -0.69
CA VAL A 83 3.52 -7.31 -1.97
C VAL A 83 3.62 -8.33 -3.12
N GLY A 84 3.55 -9.63 -2.81
CA GLY A 84 3.67 -10.69 -3.83
C GLY A 84 5.07 -10.85 -4.39
N SER A 85 6.12 -10.56 -3.59
CA SER A 85 7.52 -10.62 -4.00
C SER A 85 8.34 -11.56 -3.11
N SER A 86 9.64 -11.66 -3.38
CA SER A 86 10.64 -12.40 -2.59
C SER A 86 11.50 -11.42 -1.79
N SER A 87 11.84 -11.75 -0.54
CA SER A 87 12.77 -10.96 0.28
C SER A 87 14.17 -10.85 -0.33
N TYR A 88 14.54 -11.77 -1.23
CA TYR A 88 15.82 -11.78 -1.93
C TYR A 88 15.88 -10.78 -3.09
N ASP A 89 14.72 -10.41 -3.66
CA ASP A 89 14.61 -9.50 -4.81
C ASP A 89 14.04 -8.14 -4.41
N ALA A 90 13.19 -8.13 -3.40
CA ALA A 90 12.52 -6.92 -2.93
C ALA A 90 13.49 -5.94 -2.25
N PRO A 91 13.37 -4.63 -2.48
CA PRO A 91 14.24 -3.63 -1.87
C PRO A 91 14.07 -3.58 -0.34
N ALA A 92 15.15 -3.22 0.37
CA ALA A 92 15.22 -3.20 1.82
C ALA A 92 14.20 -2.25 2.48
N VAL A 93 13.73 -1.23 1.76
CA VAL A 93 12.68 -0.32 2.23
C VAL A 93 11.42 -1.09 2.68
N LEU A 94 11.12 -2.23 2.07
CA LEU A 94 9.96 -3.06 2.44
C LEU A 94 10.11 -3.75 3.81
N SER A 95 11.26 -3.59 4.50
CA SER A 95 11.39 -3.92 5.93
C SER A 95 10.45 -3.08 6.82
N LEU A 96 9.84 -2.02 6.30
CA LEU A 96 8.79 -1.27 7.01
C LEU A 96 7.53 -2.12 7.29
N LEU A 97 7.23 -3.13 6.46
CA LEU A 97 6.02 -3.95 6.59
C LEU A 97 5.90 -4.67 7.95
N PRO A 98 6.92 -5.44 8.42
CA PRO A 98 6.86 -6.02 9.77
C PRO A 98 6.79 -4.95 10.86
N GLN A 99 7.36 -3.77 10.65
CA GLN A 99 7.29 -2.68 11.62
C GLN A 99 5.89 -2.07 11.72
N MET A 100 5.24 -1.81 10.58
CA MET A 100 3.86 -1.32 10.55
C MET A 100 2.93 -2.28 11.30
N GLN A 101 3.01 -3.57 11.00
CA GLN A 101 2.18 -4.56 11.69
C GLN A 101 2.49 -4.67 13.19
N HIS A 102 3.75 -4.46 13.59
CA HIS A 102 4.15 -4.48 15.01
C HIS A 102 3.62 -3.26 15.77
N ASP A 103 3.66 -2.08 15.18
CA ASP A 103 3.27 -0.83 15.83
C ASP A 103 1.74 -0.59 15.77
N GLU A 104 1.12 -0.87 14.64
CA GLU A 104 -0.30 -0.60 14.39
C GLU A 104 -1.20 -1.79 14.72
N GLY A 105 -0.62 -3.00 14.80
CA GLY A 105 -1.35 -4.23 15.05
C GLY A 105 -2.08 -4.77 13.81
N LEU A 106 -2.87 -5.80 14.06
CA LEU A 106 -3.78 -6.39 13.07
C LEU A 106 -5.20 -6.20 13.57
N TRP A 107 -6.04 -5.61 12.74
CA TRP A 107 -7.42 -5.33 13.07
C TRP A 107 -8.36 -6.25 12.29
N TYR A 108 -9.34 -6.77 12.97
CA TYR A 108 -10.41 -7.56 12.38
C TYR A 108 -11.71 -6.77 12.41
N VAL A 109 -12.41 -6.74 11.27
CA VAL A 109 -13.74 -6.13 11.21
C VAL A 109 -14.74 -7.14 11.73
N ASP A 110 -15.44 -6.80 12.82
CA ASP A 110 -16.47 -7.67 13.39
C ASP A 110 -17.58 -7.95 12.35
N GLY A 111 -17.88 -9.23 12.16
CA GLY A 111 -18.75 -9.69 11.09
C GLY A 111 -18.10 -9.84 9.70
N GLY A 112 -16.75 -9.66 9.58
CA GLY A 112 -15.98 -9.85 8.35
C GLY A 112 -15.74 -8.58 7.55
N ILE A 113 -14.76 -8.61 6.65
CA ILE A 113 -14.31 -7.42 5.91
C ILE A 113 -15.41 -6.80 5.02
N HIS A 114 -16.40 -7.58 4.60
CA HIS A 114 -17.51 -7.06 3.81
C HIS A 114 -18.33 -5.98 4.55
N LYS A 115 -18.34 -6.02 5.88
CA LYS A 115 -18.98 -4.99 6.71
C LYS A 115 -18.40 -3.60 6.49
N LEU A 116 -17.12 -3.50 6.10
CA LEU A 116 -16.53 -2.23 5.73
C LEU A 116 -17.16 -1.67 4.45
N ALA A 117 -17.38 -2.52 3.45
CA ALA A 117 -18.05 -2.11 2.20
C ALA A 117 -19.49 -1.67 2.46
N GLU A 118 -20.24 -2.43 3.27
CA GLU A 118 -21.61 -2.05 3.67
C GLU A 118 -21.66 -0.71 4.41
N ALA A 119 -20.71 -0.46 5.32
CA ALA A 119 -20.63 0.81 6.05
C ALA A 119 -20.28 1.98 5.12
N MET A 120 -19.40 1.78 4.13
CA MET A 120 -19.07 2.79 3.12
C MET A 120 -20.28 3.08 2.22
N GLU A 121 -21.03 2.05 1.80
CA GLU A 121 -22.26 2.22 1.04
C GLU A 121 -23.29 3.05 1.83
N GLN A 122 -23.51 2.70 3.09
CA GLN A 122 -24.43 3.44 3.96
C GLN A 122 -24.02 4.92 4.06
N LEU A 123 -22.75 5.20 4.36
CA LEU A 123 -22.23 6.57 4.44
C LEU A 123 -22.43 7.33 3.13
N ALA A 124 -22.16 6.70 1.98
CA ALA A 124 -22.34 7.32 0.69
C ALA A 124 -23.82 7.71 0.46
N ARG A 125 -24.75 6.85 0.81
CA ARG A 125 -26.20 7.14 0.73
C ARG A 125 -26.63 8.27 1.67
N GLU A 126 -26.10 8.30 2.89
CA GLU A 126 -26.35 9.38 3.86
C GLU A 126 -25.85 10.74 3.35
N LEU A 127 -24.79 10.73 2.53
CA LEU A 127 -24.23 11.91 1.86
C LEU A 127 -24.97 12.26 0.54
N GLY A 128 -26.03 11.54 0.19
CA GLY A 128 -26.85 11.82 -1.00
C GLY A 128 -26.29 11.21 -2.30
N VAL A 129 -25.41 10.22 -2.21
CA VAL A 129 -24.93 9.51 -3.40
C VAL A 129 -25.96 8.47 -3.86
N ASP A 130 -26.33 8.51 -5.14
CA ASP A 130 -27.15 7.48 -5.77
C ASP A 130 -26.29 6.29 -6.17
N ILE A 131 -26.55 5.14 -5.55
CA ILE A 131 -25.85 3.88 -5.85
C ILE A 131 -26.79 2.95 -6.60
N HIS A 132 -26.39 2.55 -7.79
CA HIS A 132 -27.12 1.63 -8.66
C HIS A 132 -26.34 0.33 -8.82
N PHE A 133 -26.90 -0.77 -8.33
CA PHE A 133 -26.40 -2.12 -8.58
C PHE A 133 -26.95 -2.66 -9.91
N ASP A 134 -26.34 -3.71 -10.43
CA ASP A 134 -26.69 -4.34 -11.71
C ASP A 134 -26.74 -3.36 -12.90
N ALA A 135 -26.00 -2.26 -12.79
CA ALA A 135 -25.93 -1.18 -13.76
C ALA A 135 -24.63 -1.27 -14.58
N CYS A 136 -24.47 -2.37 -15.33
CA CYS A 136 -23.29 -2.59 -16.15
C CYS A 136 -23.12 -1.47 -17.20
N VAL A 137 -21.98 -0.79 -17.17
CA VAL A 137 -21.64 0.25 -18.14
C VAL A 137 -21.16 -0.38 -19.44
N LYS A 138 -21.79 -0.03 -20.55
CA LYS A 138 -21.45 -0.52 -21.90
C LYS A 138 -20.40 0.35 -22.56
N ARG A 139 -20.48 1.67 -22.42
CA ARG A 139 -19.53 2.63 -22.99
C ARG A 139 -19.57 3.97 -22.29
N ILE A 140 -18.49 4.75 -22.43
CA ILE A 140 -18.44 6.18 -22.12
C ILE A 140 -18.85 6.95 -23.38
N ASN A 141 -19.67 7.97 -23.23
CA ASN A 141 -20.21 8.80 -24.32
C ASN A 141 -19.41 10.11 -24.43
N TYR A 142 -19.20 10.54 -25.68
CA TYR A 142 -18.47 11.75 -26.02
C TYR A 142 -19.35 12.66 -26.92
N ASN A 143 -19.17 13.98 -26.79
CA ASN A 143 -19.74 14.94 -27.72
C ASN A 143 -18.90 15.08 -29.01
N SER A 144 -19.29 16.00 -29.90
CA SER A 144 -18.57 16.28 -31.15
C SER A 144 -17.18 16.91 -30.94
N GLU A 145 -16.92 17.45 -29.75
CA GLU A 145 -15.64 18.07 -29.37
C GLU A 145 -14.74 17.08 -28.62
N ASN A 146 -15.13 15.80 -28.55
CA ASN A 146 -14.44 14.71 -27.87
C ASN A 146 -14.37 14.90 -26.33
N GLU A 147 -15.34 15.61 -25.76
CA GLU A 147 -15.49 15.73 -24.32
C GLU A 147 -16.46 14.65 -23.79
N VAL A 148 -16.17 14.14 -22.59
CA VAL A 148 -17.02 13.15 -21.93
C VAL A 148 -18.32 13.82 -21.49
N ILE A 149 -19.46 13.20 -21.83
CA ILE A 149 -20.81 13.70 -21.49
C ILE A 149 -21.66 12.72 -20.68
N GLY A 150 -21.20 11.51 -20.47
CA GLY A 150 -21.96 10.51 -19.73
C GLY A 150 -21.58 9.08 -20.08
N ILE A 151 -22.45 8.16 -19.74
CA ILE A 151 -22.30 6.71 -19.98
C ILE A 151 -23.57 6.13 -20.58
N THR A 152 -23.44 5.03 -21.34
CA THR A 152 -24.56 4.17 -21.74
C THR A 152 -24.46 2.86 -20.98
N LEU A 153 -25.56 2.46 -20.33
CA LEU A 153 -25.69 1.16 -19.66
C LEU A 153 -25.96 0.02 -20.65
N ALA A 154 -25.78 -1.23 -20.21
CA ALA A 154 -26.06 -2.41 -21.02
C ALA A 154 -27.52 -2.51 -21.50
N ASN A 155 -28.46 -1.95 -20.77
CA ASN A 155 -29.88 -1.85 -21.15
C ASN A 155 -30.17 -0.67 -22.11
N ASN A 156 -29.14 -0.03 -22.65
CA ASN A 156 -29.18 1.15 -23.54
C ASN A 156 -29.77 2.43 -22.91
N LYS A 157 -29.81 2.52 -21.57
CA LYS A 157 -30.12 3.77 -20.86
C LYS A 157 -28.89 4.65 -20.82
N ASP A 158 -29.04 5.92 -21.21
CA ASP A 158 -27.99 6.93 -21.07
C ASP A 158 -28.09 7.63 -19.71
N ILE A 159 -26.93 7.90 -19.10
CA ILE A 159 -26.77 8.70 -17.88
C ILE A 159 -25.77 9.79 -18.20
N TYR A 160 -26.18 11.04 -18.01
CA TYR A 160 -25.34 12.21 -18.25
C TYR A 160 -24.59 12.60 -16.98
N ALA A 161 -23.32 13.01 -17.13
CA ALA A 161 -22.48 13.47 -16.03
C ALA A 161 -21.38 14.40 -16.57
N ASP A 162 -21.00 15.40 -15.76
CA ASP A 162 -19.91 16.32 -16.10
C ASP A 162 -18.54 15.66 -15.98
N TYR A 163 -18.39 14.68 -15.08
CA TYR A 163 -17.16 13.94 -14.83
C TYR A 163 -17.46 12.44 -14.69
N ILE A 164 -16.55 11.60 -15.16
CA ILE A 164 -16.61 10.16 -15.00
C ILE A 164 -15.30 9.68 -14.38
N ILE A 165 -15.40 8.97 -13.25
CA ILE A 165 -14.30 8.28 -12.60
C ILE A 165 -14.50 6.78 -12.82
N SER A 166 -13.57 6.14 -13.51
CA SER A 166 -13.61 4.70 -13.79
C SER A 166 -12.65 3.95 -12.86
N ASN A 167 -13.15 2.92 -12.18
CA ASN A 167 -12.35 1.96 -11.41
C ASN A 167 -12.23 0.61 -12.13
N MET A 168 -12.33 0.62 -13.47
CA MET A 168 -12.07 -0.58 -14.29
C MET A 168 -10.57 -0.81 -14.43
N GLU A 169 -10.18 -2.07 -14.62
CA GLU A 169 -8.81 -2.39 -15.00
C GLU A 169 -8.47 -1.75 -16.36
N VAL A 170 -7.23 -1.27 -16.47
CA VAL A 170 -6.74 -0.61 -17.70
C VAL A 170 -6.48 -1.64 -18.81
N ILE A 171 -6.16 -2.86 -18.40
CA ILE A 171 -5.91 -4.00 -19.31
C ILE A 171 -6.87 -5.11 -18.89
N PRO A 172 -7.85 -5.47 -19.71
CA PRO A 172 -8.78 -6.56 -19.43
C PRO A 172 -8.13 -7.95 -19.54
#